data_f63b1aa2b015056c950507e248121adc
#
_entry.id   f63b1aa2b015056c950507e248121adc
#
_cell.length_a   1.000
_cell.length_b   1.000
_cell.length_c   1.000
_cell.angle_alpha   90.00
_cell.angle_beta   90.00
_cell.angle_gamma   90.00
#
_symmetry.space_group_name_H-M   'P 1'
#
loop_
_entity.id
_entity.type
_entity.pdbx_description
1 polymer ?
#
loop_
_entity_poly.entity_id
_entity_poly.type
_entity_poly.pdbx_seq_one_letter_code
_entity_poly.pdbx_strand_id
1 'polypeptide(L)'
;HDAFKVNAKQIFDSYYNKGLFDKKVTETIFKPLLEAKNLNLNITLKEFYEFSNIDLHIFTFELNNFQTIEMSHTTHPELQLLQVLTMSSSLPGIFVPIIIDNCCYIDGGVLCNYPLNQCLRDHTNKNEILGIKSSYNKETDKFANVEVTSESSLLEYIICLSINSMNYIRDTIKMETIENTVKCYVLENPLTLGSIKESIQNQELRRQLIQMGEDDALEFLATIVKL
;
A
#
# COMPACT_ATOMS: atom_id res chain seq x y z
N HIS A 1 15.11 1.89 -12.49
CA HIS A 1 16.26 1.71 -11.57
C HIS A 1 16.75 3.02 -10.92
N ASP A 2 16.67 4.18 -11.61
CA ASP A 2 17.22 5.43 -11.08
C ASP A 2 16.27 6.17 -10.11
N ALA A 3 14.98 5.90 -10.15
CA ALA A 3 13.98 6.55 -9.31
C ALA A 3 14.13 6.24 -7.80
N PHE A 4 14.83 5.15 -7.46
CA PHE A 4 15.06 4.70 -6.06
C PHE A 4 16.50 4.86 -5.58
N LYS A 5 17.35 5.60 -6.31
CA LYS A 5 18.70 5.91 -5.82
C LYS A 5 18.62 7.00 -4.76
N VAL A 6 19.05 6.67 -3.54
CA VAL A 6 19.16 7.64 -2.45
C VAL A 6 20.59 8.18 -2.42
N ASN A 7 20.72 9.48 -2.53
CA ASN A 7 22.00 10.20 -2.38
C ASN A 7 21.97 11.16 -1.17
N ALA A 8 23.11 11.69 -0.77
CA ALA A 8 23.24 12.56 0.38
C ALA A 8 22.33 13.81 0.29
N LYS A 9 22.13 14.36 -0.90
CA LYS A 9 21.22 15.48 -1.13
C LYS A 9 19.77 15.10 -0.85
N GLN A 10 19.32 13.93 -1.32
CA GLN A 10 17.95 13.46 -1.06
C GLN A 10 17.68 13.22 0.42
N ILE A 11 18.68 12.71 1.17
CA ILE A 11 18.57 12.57 2.63
C ILE A 11 18.39 13.94 3.28
N PHE A 12 19.15 14.95 2.85
CA PHE A 12 18.99 16.31 3.37
C PHE A 12 17.65 16.93 2.95
N ASP A 13 17.26 16.78 1.69
CA ASP A 13 15.99 17.28 1.15
C ASP A 13 14.77 16.59 1.82
N SER A 14 14.91 15.34 2.26
CA SER A 14 13.83 14.60 2.93
C SER A 14 13.36 15.24 4.23
N TYR A 15 14.25 15.96 4.91
CA TYR A 15 13.90 16.72 6.10
C TYR A 15 12.83 17.80 5.81
N TYR A 16 12.94 18.48 4.68
CA TYR A 16 11.98 19.51 4.25
C TYR A 16 10.77 18.91 3.53
N ASN A 17 11.01 17.87 2.73
CA ASN A 17 9.98 17.23 1.90
C ASN A 17 9.14 16.20 2.67
N LYS A 18 9.51 15.85 3.90
CA LYS A 18 8.83 14.85 4.75
C LYS A 18 8.91 13.41 4.22
N GLY A 19 9.81 13.14 3.27
CA GLY A 19 9.99 11.81 2.67
C GLY A 19 11.17 11.77 1.71
N LEU A 20 11.68 10.57 1.46
CA LEU A 20 12.82 10.30 0.56
C LEU A 20 12.44 10.32 -0.91
N PHE A 21 11.26 9.80 -1.24
CA PHE A 21 10.80 9.56 -2.61
C PHE A 21 9.56 10.40 -2.91
N ASP A 22 9.59 11.07 -4.05
CA ASP A 22 8.46 11.87 -4.53
C ASP A 22 7.53 11.04 -5.47
N LYS A 23 6.49 11.69 -5.99
CA LYS A 23 5.51 11.08 -6.90
C LYS A 23 6.10 10.47 -8.18
N LYS A 24 7.34 10.79 -8.55
CA LYS A 24 8.00 10.21 -9.74
C LYS A 24 8.14 8.69 -9.63
N VAL A 25 8.22 8.16 -8.42
CA VAL A 25 8.25 6.70 -8.20
C VAL A 25 6.94 6.09 -8.65
N THR A 26 5.81 6.62 -8.20
CA THR A 26 4.48 6.18 -8.61
C THR A 26 4.29 6.33 -10.12
N GLU A 27 4.68 7.48 -10.68
CA GLU A 27 4.65 7.70 -12.13
C GLU A 27 5.48 6.65 -12.88
N THR A 28 6.69 6.34 -12.41
CA THR A 28 7.58 5.36 -13.05
C THR A 28 6.98 3.95 -13.04
N ILE A 29 6.27 3.58 -11.98
CA ILE A 29 5.63 2.27 -11.85
C ILE A 29 4.38 2.18 -12.74
N PHE A 30 3.50 3.16 -12.68
CA PHE A 30 2.18 3.09 -13.30
C PHE A 30 2.13 3.59 -14.74
N LYS A 31 3.06 4.46 -15.16
CA LYS A 31 3.13 4.96 -16.53
C LYS A 31 3.09 3.87 -17.59
N PRO A 32 3.95 2.83 -17.57
CA PRO A 32 3.91 1.79 -18.59
C PRO A 32 2.59 0.99 -18.58
N LEU A 33 1.93 0.87 -17.43
CA LEU A 33 0.64 0.17 -17.32
C LEU A 33 -0.49 0.98 -17.96
N LEU A 34 -0.53 2.28 -17.71
CA LEU A 34 -1.50 3.19 -18.32
C LEU A 34 -1.27 3.33 -19.82
N GLU A 35 -0.02 3.52 -20.26
CA GLU A 35 0.34 3.60 -21.68
C GLU A 35 -0.01 2.32 -22.45
N ALA A 36 0.16 1.14 -21.83
CA ALA A 36 -0.24 -0.14 -22.43
C ALA A 36 -1.76 -0.25 -22.68
N LYS A 37 -2.55 0.58 -22.02
CA LYS A 37 -4.01 0.71 -22.22
C LYS A 37 -4.40 1.98 -22.99
N ASN A 38 -3.42 2.71 -23.56
CA ASN A 38 -3.61 4.01 -24.20
C ASN A 38 -4.26 5.06 -23.29
N LEU A 39 -4.01 4.97 -21.98
CA LEU A 39 -4.52 5.92 -21.01
C LEU A 39 -3.49 7.02 -20.71
N ASN A 40 -4.00 8.23 -20.45
CA ASN A 40 -3.21 9.39 -20.05
C ASN A 40 -2.78 9.28 -18.58
N LEU A 41 -1.59 9.77 -18.24
CA LEU A 41 -1.11 9.86 -16.85
C LEU A 41 -1.97 10.78 -15.96
N ASN A 42 -2.68 11.72 -16.57
CA ASN A 42 -3.54 12.66 -15.86
C ASN A 42 -5.01 12.18 -15.80
N ILE A 43 -5.28 10.92 -16.19
CA ILE A 43 -6.64 10.37 -16.14
C ILE A 43 -7.22 10.52 -14.73
N THR A 44 -8.44 11.06 -14.65
CA THR A 44 -9.18 11.23 -13.40
C THR A 44 -9.84 9.92 -12.96
N LEU A 45 -10.27 9.83 -11.70
CA LEU A 45 -11.02 8.66 -11.21
C LEU A 45 -12.31 8.44 -12.00
N LYS A 46 -13.00 9.53 -12.38
CA LYS A 46 -14.20 9.48 -13.21
C LYS A 46 -13.90 8.94 -14.61
N GLU A 47 -12.91 9.49 -15.30
CA GLU A 47 -12.51 9.03 -16.63
C GLU A 47 -12.03 7.56 -16.61
N PHE A 48 -11.34 7.15 -15.53
CA PHE A 48 -10.92 5.76 -15.35
C PHE A 48 -12.13 4.83 -15.19
N TYR A 49 -13.15 5.24 -14.43
CA TYR A 49 -14.40 4.48 -14.31
C TYR A 49 -15.13 4.40 -15.67
N GLU A 50 -15.27 5.51 -16.38
CA GLU A 50 -15.91 5.54 -17.71
C GLU A 50 -15.19 4.64 -18.72
N PHE A 51 -13.85 4.53 -18.63
CA PHE A 51 -13.05 3.66 -19.48
C PHE A 51 -13.18 2.17 -19.09
N SER A 52 -13.07 1.86 -17.79
CA SER A 52 -12.92 0.47 -17.31
C SER A 52 -14.24 -0.19 -16.90
N ASN A 53 -15.26 0.61 -16.56
CA ASN A 53 -16.48 0.21 -15.88
C ASN A 53 -16.21 -0.53 -14.55
N ILE A 54 -15.06 -0.25 -13.91
CA ILE A 54 -14.66 -0.81 -12.61
C ILE A 54 -14.83 0.28 -11.56
N ASP A 55 -15.65 -0.01 -10.55
CA ASP A 55 -15.81 0.86 -9.38
C ASP A 55 -14.61 0.69 -8.45
N LEU A 56 -13.62 1.57 -8.63
CA LEU A 56 -12.36 1.52 -7.90
C LEU A 56 -12.43 2.39 -6.66
N HIS A 57 -12.25 1.78 -5.49
CA HIS A 57 -12.16 2.44 -4.19
C HIS A 57 -10.73 2.38 -3.66
N ILE A 58 -10.12 3.54 -3.42
CA ILE A 58 -8.77 3.67 -2.90
C ILE A 58 -8.84 4.38 -1.55
N PHE A 59 -8.17 3.81 -0.56
CA PHE A 59 -8.16 4.37 0.79
C PHE A 59 -6.84 5.09 1.06
N THR A 60 -6.94 6.28 1.62
CA THR A 60 -5.82 7.09 2.10
C THR A 60 -6.11 7.57 3.51
N PHE A 61 -5.09 8.01 4.21
CA PHE A 61 -5.22 8.53 5.56
C PHE A 61 -4.93 10.03 5.59
N GLU A 62 -5.89 10.82 6.02
CA GLU A 62 -5.74 12.25 6.21
C GLU A 62 -5.21 12.50 7.64
N LEU A 63 -3.96 12.97 7.71
CA LEU A 63 -3.20 13.03 8.95
C LEU A 63 -3.68 14.14 9.91
N ASN A 64 -4.10 15.30 9.39
CA ASN A 64 -4.42 16.45 10.23
C ASN A 64 -5.72 16.25 11.03
N ASN A 65 -6.72 15.56 10.43
CA ASN A 65 -7.97 15.20 11.09
C ASN A 65 -8.00 13.75 11.59
N PHE A 66 -6.93 13.01 11.33
CA PHE A 66 -6.72 11.62 11.76
C PHE A 66 -7.84 10.68 11.33
N GLN A 67 -8.16 10.67 10.02
CA GLN A 67 -9.28 9.91 9.47
C GLN A 67 -8.91 9.21 8.16
N THR A 68 -9.54 8.05 7.92
CA THR A 68 -9.46 7.36 6.64
C THR A 68 -10.39 8.04 5.64
N ILE A 69 -9.87 8.34 4.45
CA ILE A 69 -10.63 8.91 3.34
C ILE A 69 -10.73 7.86 2.24
N GLU A 70 -11.94 7.61 1.80
CA GLU A 70 -12.25 6.78 0.66
C GLU A 70 -12.33 7.66 -0.60
N MET A 71 -11.53 7.33 -1.59
CA MET A 71 -11.45 8.02 -2.88
C MET A 71 -11.92 7.12 -3.99
N SER A 72 -12.97 7.54 -4.69
CA SER A 72 -13.58 6.84 -5.81
C SER A 72 -14.08 7.84 -6.86
N HIS A 73 -14.56 7.33 -7.99
CA HIS A 73 -15.17 8.16 -9.04
C HIS A 73 -16.42 8.92 -8.55
N THR A 74 -17.07 8.46 -7.47
CA THR A 74 -18.24 9.12 -6.88
C THR A 74 -17.87 10.16 -5.83
N THR A 75 -16.84 9.90 -5.01
CA THR A 75 -16.45 10.80 -3.92
C THR A 75 -15.48 11.90 -4.36
N HIS A 76 -14.56 11.56 -5.28
CA HIS A 76 -13.48 12.46 -5.75
C HIS A 76 -13.28 12.34 -7.27
N PRO A 77 -14.31 12.61 -8.11
CA PRO A 77 -14.30 12.33 -9.55
C PRO A 77 -13.15 13.00 -10.30
N GLU A 78 -12.78 14.22 -9.90
CA GLU A 78 -11.80 15.06 -10.60
C GLU A 78 -10.35 14.81 -10.17
N LEU A 79 -10.12 14.01 -9.12
CA LEU A 79 -8.75 13.67 -8.71
C LEU A 79 -8.11 12.72 -9.72
N GLN A 80 -6.84 12.98 -10.03
CA GLN A 80 -6.08 12.11 -10.91
C GLN A 80 -5.80 10.76 -10.24
N LEU A 81 -5.97 9.68 -10.97
CA LEU A 81 -5.72 8.31 -10.50
C LEU A 81 -4.31 8.15 -9.91
N LEU A 82 -3.27 8.65 -10.61
CA LEU A 82 -1.90 8.58 -10.11
C LEU A 82 -1.68 9.38 -8.82
N GLN A 83 -2.37 10.50 -8.66
CA GLN A 83 -2.29 11.28 -7.44
C GLN A 83 -2.89 10.52 -6.26
N VAL A 84 -4.05 9.90 -6.45
CA VAL A 84 -4.71 9.08 -5.41
C VAL A 84 -3.89 7.84 -5.08
N LEU A 85 -3.31 7.16 -6.07
CA LEU A 85 -2.39 6.04 -5.85
C LEU A 85 -1.14 6.47 -5.07
N THR A 86 -0.61 7.68 -5.35
CA THR A 86 0.52 8.23 -4.59
C THR A 86 0.12 8.50 -3.14
N MET A 87 -1.04 9.11 -2.90
CA MET A 87 -1.56 9.33 -1.54
C MET A 87 -1.67 8.02 -0.77
N SER A 88 -2.29 7.01 -1.38
CA SER A 88 -2.55 5.69 -0.76
C SER A 88 -1.29 4.85 -0.51
N SER A 89 -0.16 5.21 -1.11
CA SER A 89 1.13 4.53 -0.93
C SER A 89 2.20 5.40 -0.26
N SER A 90 1.83 6.59 0.24
CA SER A 90 2.77 7.53 0.87
C SER A 90 3.08 7.14 2.31
N LEU A 91 3.86 6.07 2.48
CA LEU A 91 4.32 5.61 3.80
C LEU A 91 5.19 6.70 4.46
N PRO A 92 4.86 7.12 5.70
CA PRO A 92 5.57 8.20 6.39
C PRO A 92 7.09 7.99 6.47
N GLY A 93 7.86 9.04 6.18
CA GLY A 93 9.32 9.02 6.16
C GLY A 93 9.93 8.43 4.90
N ILE A 94 9.24 7.55 4.18
CA ILE A 94 9.71 6.95 2.92
C ILE A 94 9.23 7.77 1.73
N PHE A 95 7.94 8.04 1.63
CA PHE A 95 7.38 8.83 0.54
C PHE A 95 6.91 10.20 1.01
N VAL A 96 7.07 11.18 0.12
CA VAL A 96 6.60 12.55 0.34
C VAL A 96 5.06 12.54 0.37
N PRO A 97 4.42 13.03 1.45
CA PRO A 97 2.97 13.09 1.53
C PRO A 97 2.40 14.08 0.49
N ILE A 98 1.18 13.86 0.08
CA ILE A 98 0.45 14.79 -0.78
C ILE A 98 -0.34 15.77 0.10
N ILE A 99 -0.13 17.05 -0.12
CA ILE A 99 -0.86 18.11 0.61
C ILE A 99 -1.75 18.86 -0.36
N ILE A 100 -3.06 18.87 -0.10
CA ILE A 100 -4.10 19.59 -0.86
C ILE A 100 -5.01 20.29 0.14
N ASP A 101 -5.26 21.57 -0.06
CA ASP A 101 -6.18 22.37 0.76
C ASP A 101 -5.93 22.24 2.28
N ASN A 102 -4.66 22.23 2.69
CA ASN A 102 -4.20 21.99 4.06
C ASN A 102 -4.49 20.60 4.64
N CYS A 103 -4.99 19.66 3.85
CA CYS A 103 -5.10 18.25 4.22
C CYS A 103 -3.83 17.49 3.82
N CYS A 104 -3.26 16.72 4.74
CA CYS A 104 -2.05 15.94 4.52
C CYS A 104 -2.40 14.47 4.33
N TYR A 105 -2.26 13.97 3.10
CA TYR A 105 -2.61 12.60 2.74
C TYR A 105 -1.38 11.71 2.74
N ILE A 106 -1.50 10.59 3.47
CA ILE A 106 -0.49 9.54 3.59
C ILE A 106 -1.10 8.16 3.34
N ASP A 107 -0.30 7.12 3.45
CA ASP A 107 -0.71 5.73 3.21
C ASP A 107 -1.94 5.34 4.04
N GLY A 108 -2.97 4.84 3.36
CA GLY A 108 -4.21 4.37 3.98
C GLY A 108 -4.01 3.17 4.90
N GLY A 109 -2.95 2.40 4.67
CA GLY A 109 -2.56 1.27 5.51
C GLY A 109 -2.23 1.63 6.96
N VAL A 110 -2.05 2.93 7.27
CA VAL A 110 -1.87 3.41 8.66
C VAL A 110 -3.03 2.97 9.55
N LEU A 111 -4.27 3.11 9.10
CA LEU A 111 -5.46 2.65 9.83
C LEU A 111 -6.19 1.49 9.15
N CYS A 112 -6.13 1.38 7.84
CA CYS A 112 -6.94 0.46 7.07
C CYS A 112 -6.16 -0.20 5.94
N ASN A 113 -5.26 -1.13 6.29
CA ASN A 113 -4.47 -1.87 5.30
C ASN A 113 -5.28 -2.96 4.56
N TYR A 114 -6.43 -3.35 5.10
CA TYR A 114 -7.35 -4.32 4.49
C TYR A 114 -8.79 -3.82 4.67
N PRO A 115 -9.36 -3.10 3.68
CA PRO A 115 -10.60 -2.34 3.82
C PRO A 115 -11.87 -3.21 3.74
N LEU A 116 -11.87 -4.40 4.33
CA LEU A 116 -12.99 -5.32 4.29
C LEU A 116 -14.25 -4.75 4.95
N ASN A 117 -14.09 -4.06 6.10
CA ASN A 117 -15.24 -3.45 6.79
C ASN A 117 -15.91 -2.38 5.92
N GLN A 118 -15.13 -1.67 5.10
CA GLN A 118 -15.64 -0.67 4.15
C GLN A 118 -16.36 -1.37 3.00
N CYS A 119 -15.76 -2.41 2.42
CA CYS A 119 -16.36 -3.20 1.36
C CYS A 119 -17.72 -3.80 1.80
N LEU A 120 -17.82 -4.31 3.02
CA LEU A 120 -19.03 -4.91 3.57
C LEU A 120 -20.18 -3.92 3.83
N ARG A 121 -19.92 -2.61 3.82
CA ARG A 121 -21.00 -1.59 3.88
C ARG A 121 -21.82 -1.57 2.60
N ASP A 122 -21.15 -1.76 1.47
CA ASP A 122 -21.77 -1.66 0.14
C ASP A 122 -22.14 -3.05 -0.42
N HIS A 123 -21.40 -4.10 -0.01
CA HIS A 123 -21.55 -5.47 -0.44
C HIS A 123 -21.76 -6.41 0.76
N THR A 124 -23.04 -6.73 1.04
CA THR A 124 -23.40 -7.53 2.22
C THR A 124 -23.22 -9.03 2.04
N ASN A 125 -23.18 -9.52 0.79
CA ASN A 125 -22.99 -10.95 0.51
C ASN A 125 -21.50 -11.32 0.58
N LYS A 126 -21.07 -11.81 1.73
CA LYS A 126 -19.67 -12.20 1.99
C LYS A 126 -19.13 -13.26 1.00
N ASN A 127 -20.00 -14.07 0.41
CA ASN A 127 -19.59 -15.12 -0.52
C ASN A 127 -19.19 -14.59 -1.91
N GLU A 128 -19.59 -13.36 -2.24
CA GLU A 128 -19.23 -12.69 -3.50
C GLU A 128 -17.97 -11.83 -3.38
N ILE A 129 -17.37 -11.75 -2.19
CA ILE A 129 -16.19 -10.95 -1.92
C ILE A 129 -14.97 -11.87 -1.88
N LEU A 130 -13.97 -11.57 -2.71
CA LEU A 130 -12.63 -12.15 -2.63
C LEU A 130 -11.70 -11.17 -1.92
N GLY A 131 -11.18 -11.58 -0.79
CA GLY A 131 -10.16 -10.83 -0.06
C GLY A 131 -8.75 -11.29 -0.44
N ILE A 132 -7.83 -10.35 -0.63
CA ILE A 132 -6.40 -10.64 -0.79
C ILE A 132 -5.67 -9.87 0.31
N LYS A 133 -5.01 -10.58 1.21
CA LYS A 133 -4.38 -10.00 2.40
C LYS A 133 -2.92 -10.41 2.50
N SER A 134 -2.03 -9.44 2.65
CA SER A 134 -0.62 -9.72 2.97
C SER A 134 -0.47 -10.15 4.42
N SER A 135 0.34 -11.18 4.66
CA SER A 135 0.75 -11.67 5.98
C SER A 135 2.25 -11.98 5.99
N TYR A 136 2.92 -11.79 7.13
CA TYR A 136 4.37 -12.02 7.24
C TYR A 136 4.72 -13.32 7.96
N ASN A 137 3.79 -13.90 8.71
CA ASN A 137 4.05 -15.13 9.47
C ASN A 137 2.86 -16.08 9.38
N LYS A 138 3.12 -17.31 8.88
CA LYS A 138 2.08 -18.36 8.73
C LYS A 138 1.49 -18.83 10.06
N GLU A 139 2.27 -18.79 11.13
CA GLU A 139 1.85 -19.33 12.43
C GLU A 139 1.05 -18.31 13.26
N THR A 140 1.45 -17.03 13.24
CA THR A 140 0.88 -16.00 14.11
C THR A 140 -0.06 -15.05 13.38
N ASP A 141 -0.03 -15.00 12.04
CA ASP A 141 -0.70 -14.00 11.18
C ASP A 141 -0.38 -12.54 11.61
N LYS A 142 0.77 -12.34 12.26
CA LYS A 142 1.23 -11.04 12.75
C LYS A 142 2.40 -10.54 11.92
N PHE A 143 2.46 -9.23 11.77
CA PHE A 143 3.64 -8.59 11.19
C PHE A 143 4.79 -8.62 12.20
N ALA A 144 6.00 -8.84 11.71
CA ALA A 144 7.19 -8.65 12.53
C ALA A 144 7.33 -7.18 12.92
N ASN A 145 7.63 -6.92 14.18
CA ASN A 145 8.00 -5.58 14.61
C ASN A 145 9.37 -5.21 14.05
N VAL A 146 9.50 -3.96 13.64
CA VAL A 146 10.81 -3.39 13.28
C VAL A 146 11.50 -2.96 14.57
N GLU A 147 12.79 -3.27 14.67
CA GLU A 147 13.58 -2.95 15.87
C GLU A 147 14.50 -1.74 15.64
N VAL A 148 14.63 -0.90 16.66
CA VAL A 148 15.62 0.20 16.72
C VAL A 148 16.82 -0.28 17.50
N THR A 149 18.01 -0.08 16.93
CA THR A 149 19.28 -0.40 17.57
C THR A 149 20.09 0.88 17.82
N SER A 150 21.24 0.76 18.51
CA SER A 150 22.17 1.88 18.70
C SER A 150 22.73 2.44 17.39
N GLU A 151 22.71 1.65 16.32
CA GLU A 151 23.20 2.02 14.99
C GLU A 151 22.11 2.65 14.10
N SER A 152 20.86 2.65 14.57
CA SER A 152 19.72 3.15 13.78
C SER A 152 19.79 4.67 13.62
N SER A 153 19.59 5.13 12.39
CA SER A 153 19.44 6.55 12.07
C SER A 153 18.11 7.12 12.57
N LEU A 154 18.01 8.44 12.68
CA LEU A 154 16.74 9.12 13.00
C LEU A 154 15.60 8.71 12.03
N LEU A 155 15.91 8.54 10.76
CA LEU A 155 14.91 8.14 9.75
C LEU A 155 14.41 6.71 10.01
N GLU A 156 15.31 5.77 10.29
CA GLU A 156 14.95 4.40 10.65
C GLU A 156 14.13 4.35 11.94
N TYR A 157 14.48 5.18 12.93
CA TYR A 157 13.69 5.32 14.15
C TYR A 157 12.25 5.79 13.87
N ILE A 158 12.06 6.82 13.02
CA ILE A 158 10.74 7.33 12.65
C ILE A 158 9.94 6.27 11.86
N ILE A 159 10.57 5.58 10.92
CA ILE A 159 9.96 4.49 10.15
C ILE A 159 9.54 3.36 11.08
N CYS A 160 10.42 2.94 11.99
CA CYS A 160 10.15 1.92 12.99
C CYS A 160 8.94 2.29 13.86
N LEU A 161 8.92 3.52 14.39
CA LEU A 161 7.79 4.01 15.18
C LEU A 161 6.48 3.99 14.38
N SER A 162 6.52 4.45 13.12
CA SER A 162 5.35 4.45 12.24
C SER A 162 4.83 3.03 11.99
N ILE A 163 5.70 2.10 11.59
CA ILE A 163 5.32 0.71 11.29
C ILE A 163 4.79 0.01 12.54
N ASN A 164 5.47 0.12 13.68
CA ASN A 164 5.02 -0.52 14.92
C ASN A 164 3.70 0.08 15.43
N SER A 165 3.49 1.40 15.26
CA SER A 165 2.21 2.04 15.59
C SER A 165 1.08 1.55 14.68
N MET A 166 1.33 1.42 13.36
CA MET A 166 0.37 0.85 12.41
C MET A 166 0.02 -0.59 12.77
N ASN A 167 1.01 -1.42 13.11
CA ASN A 167 0.79 -2.79 13.55
C ASN A 167 -0.07 -2.86 14.82
N TYR A 168 0.23 -2.02 15.80
CA TYR A 168 -0.54 -1.95 17.05
C TYR A 168 -2.00 -1.52 16.79
N ILE A 169 -2.21 -0.47 15.99
CA ILE A 169 -3.55 0.02 15.63
C ILE A 169 -4.33 -1.10 14.92
N ARG A 170 -3.73 -1.75 13.92
CA ARG A 170 -4.34 -2.86 13.19
C ARG A 170 -4.77 -4.00 14.13
N ASP A 171 -3.92 -4.39 15.07
CA ASP A 171 -4.19 -5.48 16.00
C ASP A 171 -5.29 -5.13 17.03
N THR A 172 -5.56 -3.83 17.25
CA THR A 172 -6.62 -3.35 18.14
C THR A 172 -7.97 -3.15 17.45
N ILE A 173 -7.97 -2.91 16.13
CA ILE A 173 -9.20 -2.75 15.35
C ILE A 173 -9.86 -4.11 15.13
N LYS A 174 -11.12 -4.25 15.53
CA LYS A 174 -11.92 -5.44 15.23
C LYS A 174 -12.23 -5.48 13.73
N MET A 175 -11.59 -6.40 13.04
CA MET A 175 -11.82 -6.64 11.61
C MET A 175 -12.88 -7.72 11.41
N GLU A 176 -13.77 -7.49 10.44
CA GLU A 176 -14.62 -8.55 9.90
C GLU A 176 -13.76 -9.62 9.20
N THR A 177 -14.34 -10.80 9.02
CA THR A 177 -13.70 -11.91 8.29
C THR A 177 -14.64 -12.45 7.22
N ILE A 178 -14.04 -12.93 6.15
CA ILE A 178 -14.72 -13.66 5.07
C ILE A 178 -13.94 -14.95 4.78
N GLU A 179 -14.64 -15.99 4.36
CA GLU A 179 -14.02 -17.30 4.04
C GLU A 179 -13.14 -17.20 2.80
N ASN A 180 -13.59 -16.45 1.79
CA ASN A 180 -12.86 -16.25 0.54
C ASN A 180 -11.71 -15.26 0.70
N THR A 181 -10.73 -15.57 1.56
CA THR A 181 -9.53 -14.75 1.76
C THR A 181 -8.27 -15.50 1.38
N VAL A 182 -7.58 -15.01 0.35
CA VAL A 182 -6.22 -15.44 0.01
C VAL A 182 -5.25 -14.71 0.93
N LYS A 183 -4.48 -15.46 1.72
CA LYS A 183 -3.39 -14.92 2.52
C LYS A 183 -2.09 -15.06 1.74
N CYS A 184 -1.53 -13.93 1.32
CA CYS A 184 -0.24 -13.88 0.65
C CYS A 184 0.86 -13.69 1.70
N TYR A 185 1.67 -14.71 1.89
CA TYR A 185 2.78 -14.66 2.84
C TYR A 185 4.00 -14.02 2.19
N VAL A 186 4.23 -12.75 2.51
CA VAL A 186 5.46 -12.06 2.09
C VAL A 186 6.60 -12.43 3.03
N LEU A 187 7.82 -12.37 2.50
CA LEU A 187 9.05 -12.77 3.21
C LEU A 187 9.06 -12.31 4.68
N GLU A 188 9.58 -13.15 5.57
CA GLU A 188 9.63 -12.95 7.03
C GLU A 188 10.46 -11.73 7.48
N ASN A 189 11.12 -11.04 6.56
CA ASN A 189 11.92 -9.88 6.87
C ASN A 189 11.06 -8.62 7.06
N PRO A 190 11.30 -7.87 8.15
CA PRO A 190 10.58 -6.62 8.39
C PRO A 190 10.79 -5.63 7.25
N LEU A 191 9.78 -4.80 6.99
CA LEU A 191 9.85 -3.68 6.04
C LEU A 191 10.90 -2.66 6.51
N THR A 192 12.15 -2.85 6.08
CA THR A 192 13.23 -1.89 6.27
C THR A 192 13.53 -1.17 4.96
N LEU A 193 14.19 -0.02 5.02
CA LEU A 193 14.70 0.64 3.80
C LEU A 193 15.61 -0.28 2.99
N GLY A 194 16.38 -1.16 3.66
CA GLY A 194 17.23 -2.16 3.04
C GLY A 194 16.42 -3.20 2.27
N SER A 195 15.40 -3.80 2.87
CA SER A 195 14.56 -4.82 2.24
C SER A 195 13.74 -4.25 1.08
N ILE A 196 13.23 -3.03 1.20
CA ILE A 196 12.54 -2.32 0.10
C ILE A 196 13.50 -2.11 -1.07
N LYS A 197 14.70 -1.59 -0.81
CA LYS A 197 15.72 -1.37 -1.83
C LYS A 197 16.13 -2.67 -2.51
N GLU A 198 16.33 -3.73 -1.74
CA GLU A 198 16.69 -5.06 -2.26
C GLU A 198 15.58 -5.60 -3.16
N SER A 199 14.33 -5.57 -2.74
CA SER A 199 13.18 -6.02 -3.54
C SER A 199 13.07 -5.27 -4.87
N ILE A 200 13.37 -3.97 -4.88
CA ILE A 200 13.36 -3.14 -6.09
C ILE A 200 14.53 -3.50 -7.02
N GLN A 201 15.72 -3.75 -6.49
CA GLN A 201 16.95 -3.95 -7.27
C GLN A 201 17.16 -5.40 -7.69
N ASN A 202 16.70 -6.37 -6.90
CA ASN A 202 16.90 -7.79 -7.12
C ASN A 202 15.77 -8.41 -7.92
N GLN A 203 16.00 -8.71 -9.19
CA GLN A 203 15.02 -9.33 -10.08
C GLN A 203 14.65 -10.74 -9.63
N GLU A 204 15.60 -11.50 -9.12
CA GLU A 204 15.37 -12.87 -8.67
C GLU A 204 14.46 -12.90 -7.43
N LEU A 205 14.69 -11.99 -6.48
CA LEU A 205 13.80 -11.83 -5.33
C LEU A 205 12.37 -11.50 -5.76
N ARG A 206 12.19 -10.62 -6.77
CA ARG A 206 10.83 -10.34 -7.29
C ARG A 206 10.16 -11.56 -7.93
N ARG A 207 10.93 -12.41 -8.65
CA ARG A 207 10.41 -13.67 -9.19
C ARG A 207 9.98 -14.63 -8.09
N GLN A 208 10.78 -14.74 -7.04
CA GLN A 208 10.44 -15.57 -5.87
C GLN A 208 9.16 -15.07 -5.19
N LEU A 209 9.00 -13.75 -5.00
CA LEU A 209 7.77 -13.17 -4.45
C LEU A 209 6.54 -13.45 -5.32
N ILE A 210 6.67 -13.40 -6.64
CA ILE A 210 5.59 -13.75 -7.57
C ILE A 210 5.24 -15.24 -7.44
N GLN A 211 6.26 -16.13 -7.41
CA GLN A 211 6.03 -17.56 -7.26
C GLN A 211 5.35 -17.90 -5.92
N MET A 212 5.78 -17.26 -4.84
CA MET A 212 5.11 -17.43 -3.53
C MET A 212 3.64 -17.03 -3.59
N GLY A 213 3.30 -15.93 -4.26
CA GLY A 213 1.91 -15.50 -4.45
C GLY A 213 1.09 -16.49 -5.31
N GLU A 214 1.70 -17.08 -6.32
CA GLU A 214 1.07 -18.15 -7.12
C GLU A 214 0.80 -19.40 -6.26
N ASP A 215 1.76 -19.81 -5.45
CA ASP A 215 1.63 -20.97 -4.56
C ASP A 215 0.52 -20.74 -3.50
N ASP A 216 0.47 -19.56 -2.88
CA ASP A 216 -0.58 -19.18 -1.92
C ASP A 216 -1.98 -19.18 -2.59
N ALA A 217 -2.08 -18.70 -3.84
CA ALA A 217 -3.32 -18.71 -4.60
C ALA A 217 -3.76 -20.14 -4.96
N LEU A 218 -2.84 -21.02 -5.34
CA LEU A 218 -3.12 -22.42 -5.64
C LEU A 218 -3.57 -23.18 -4.38
N GLU A 219 -2.93 -22.93 -3.23
CA GLU A 219 -3.35 -23.50 -1.93
C GLU A 219 -4.79 -23.08 -1.60
N PHE A 220 -5.12 -21.80 -1.77
CA PHE A 220 -6.48 -21.30 -1.58
C PHE A 220 -7.50 -21.95 -2.53
N LEU A 221 -7.20 -22.05 -3.82
CA LEU A 221 -8.08 -22.70 -4.80
C LEU A 221 -8.32 -24.18 -4.47
N ALA A 222 -7.30 -24.88 -3.97
CA ALA A 222 -7.44 -26.26 -3.53
C ALA A 222 -8.38 -26.43 -2.32
N THR A 223 -8.58 -25.40 -1.51
CA THR A 223 -9.54 -25.42 -0.40
C THR A 223 -10.98 -25.25 -0.90
N ILE A 224 -11.21 -24.41 -1.91
CA ILE A 224 -12.55 -24.15 -2.49
C ILE A 224 -13.03 -25.37 -3.29
N VAL A 225 -12.16 -26.03 -4.04
CA VAL A 225 -12.54 -27.19 -4.91
C VAL A 225 -12.89 -28.44 -4.10
N LYS A 226 -12.56 -28.47 -2.80
CA LYS A 226 -12.91 -29.58 -1.89
C LYS A 226 -14.29 -29.41 -1.23
N LEU A 227 -14.95 -28.29 -1.44
CA LEU A 227 -16.33 -27.99 -1.03
C LEU A 227 -17.30 -28.26 -2.16
#